data_79315e6edb3ffbbe034564b6185b36f3
#
_entry.id   79315e6edb3ffbbe034564b6185b36f3
#
_cell.length_a   1.000
_cell.length_b   1.000
_cell.length_c   1.000
_cell.angle_alpha   90.00
_cell.angle_beta   90.00
_cell.angle_gamma   90.00
#
_symmetry.space_group_name_H-M   'P 1'
#
loop_
_entity.id
_entity.type
_entity.pdbx_description
1 polymer ?
#
loop_
_entity_poly.entity_id
_entity_poly.type
_entity_poly.pdbx_seq_one_letter_code
_entity_poly.pdbx_strand_id
1 'polypeptide(L)'
;MFRKMTELTITDVYAFGVPIILALILFEVLISNWQNKHYYNSGDTWCTSGLLIGNILMGFAIKGSIVGFHFFLYQFRIVDLVTILPNWALWILTFVLIDLVFYIYHRLSHRVRFLWAIHMSHHSSEEMNFAVSFRQAWFGPISKVPFFMVLPILGLDPLMIAVAGVISRLWGVGGHTHIIGRLGAL
;
A
#
# COMPACT_ATOMS: atom_id res chain seq x y z
N MET A 1 -20.70 -7.09 -21.28
CA MET A 1 -19.55 -7.14 -22.20
C MET A 1 -18.40 -6.40 -21.52
N PHE A 2 -17.57 -7.12 -20.76
CA PHE A 2 -16.39 -6.52 -20.10
C PHE A 2 -15.43 -6.01 -21.19
N ARG A 3 -15.37 -4.68 -21.31
CA ARG A 3 -14.38 -4.01 -22.16
C ARG A 3 -13.00 -4.51 -21.68
N LYS A 4 -12.12 -4.96 -22.59
CA LYS A 4 -10.74 -5.33 -22.29
C LYS A 4 -10.10 -4.23 -21.44
N MET A 5 -10.22 -4.35 -20.13
CA MET A 5 -9.50 -3.51 -19.20
C MET A 5 -8.05 -3.95 -19.32
N THR A 6 -7.18 -3.01 -19.42
CA THR A 6 -5.71 -3.12 -19.51
C THR A 6 -5.19 -4.46 -18.99
N GLU A 7 -4.35 -5.09 -19.78
CA GLU A 7 -3.73 -6.38 -19.54
C GLU A 7 -2.93 -6.48 -18.22
N LEU A 8 -2.84 -5.38 -17.46
CA LEU A 8 -2.11 -5.32 -16.19
C LEU A 8 -2.93 -5.98 -15.07
N THR A 9 -2.47 -7.12 -14.59
CA THR A 9 -3.05 -7.84 -13.47
C THR A 9 -2.32 -7.53 -12.15
N ILE A 10 -2.96 -7.83 -11.02
CA ILE A 10 -2.31 -7.76 -9.70
C ILE A 10 -1.05 -8.63 -9.67
N THR A 11 -1.08 -9.79 -10.34
CA THR A 11 0.06 -10.71 -10.45
C THR A 11 1.23 -10.05 -11.16
N ASP A 12 0.98 -9.33 -12.27
CA ASP A 12 2.04 -8.63 -13.00
C ASP A 12 2.68 -7.54 -12.15
N VAL A 13 1.87 -6.76 -11.42
CA VAL A 13 2.40 -5.72 -10.53
C VAL A 13 3.31 -6.32 -9.44
N TYR A 14 2.95 -7.46 -8.86
CA TYR A 14 3.82 -8.15 -7.90
C TYR A 14 5.04 -8.78 -8.55
N ALA A 15 4.91 -9.37 -9.74
CA ALA A 15 6.00 -10.01 -10.46
C ALA A 15 7.15 -9.04 -10.78
N PHE A 16 6.83 -7.79 -11.09
CA PHE A 16 7.82 -6.74 -11.31
C PHE A 16 8.18 -5.97 -10.04
N GLY A 17 7.19 -5.62 -9.22
CA GLY A 17 7.37 -4.78 -8.06
C GLY A 17 8.20 -5.43 -6.94
N VAL A 18 7.98 -6.72 -6.66
CA VAL A 18 8.71 -7.41 -5.59
C VAL A 18 10.21 -7.53 -5.90
N PRO A 19 10.66 -7.98 -7.09
CA PRO A 19 12.09 -7.98 -7.41
C PRO A 19 12.74 -6.60 -7.35
N ILE A 20 12.06 -5.55 -7.81
CA ILE A 20 12.56 -4.18 -7.74
C ILE A 20 12.79 -3.76 -6.29
N ILE A 21 11.82 -4.02 -5.40
CA ILE A 21 11.95 -3.67 -3.99
C ILE A 21 13.05 -4.46 -3.31
N LEU A 22 13.16 -5.76 -3.58
CA LEU A 22 14.25 -6.58 -3.04
C LEU A 22 15.62 -6.06 -3.51
N ALA A 23 15.73 -5.64 -4.77
CA ALA A 23 16.94 -5.01 -5.29
C ALA A 23 17.25 -3.67 -4.60
N LEU A 24 16.23 -2.84 -4.32
CA LEU A 24 16.38 -1.59 -3.58
C LEU A 24 16.84 -1.83 -2.13
N ILE A 25 16.25 -2.81 -1.44
CA ILE A 25 16.68 -3.19 -0.08
C ILE A 25 18.14 -3.68 -0.09
N LEU A 26 18.49 -4.56 -1.02
CA LEU A 26 19.87 -5.05 -1.15
C LEU A 26 20.84 -3.90 -1.43
N PHE A 27 20.48 -3.01 -2.34
CA PHE A 27 21.27 -1.82 -2.66
C PHE A 27 21.47 -0.93 -1.43
N GLU A 28 20.42 -0.69 -0.65
CA GLU A 28 20.49 0.11 0.57
C GLU A 28 21.38 -0.56 1.62
N VAL A 29 21.27 -1.88 1.82
CA VAL A 29 22.17 -2.65 2.71
C VAL A 29 23.62 -2.53 2.28
N LEU A 30 23.92 -2.66 0.99
CA LEU A 30 25.27 -2.53 0.46
C LEU A 30 25.83 -1.12 0.68
N ILE A 31 25.06 -0.08 0.42
CA ILE A 31 25.47 1.31 0.65
C ILE A 31 25.66 1.57 2.15
N SER A 32 24.74 1.12 2.99
CA SER A 32 24.83 1.26 4.44
C SER A 32 26.13 0.67 4.99
N ASN A 33 26.47 -0.54 4.54
CA ASN A 33 27.70 -1.21 4.93
C ASN A 33 28.95 -0.49 4.38
N TRP A 34 28.93 -0.08 3.12
CA TRP A 34 30.04 0.65 2.49
C TRP A 34 30.32 2.00 3.17
N GLN A 35 29.24 2.70 3.58
CA GLN A 35 29.35 3.99 4.27
C GLN A 35 29.52 3.87 5.79
N ASN A 36 29.54 2.66 6.37
CA ASN A 36 29.50 2.41 7.82
C ASN A 36 28.35 3.13 8.56
N LYS A 37 27.16 3.20 7.93
CA LYS A 37 26.02 3.97 8.44
C LYS A 37 25.06 3.19 9.33
N HIS A 38 25.15 1.86 9.35
CA HIS A 38 24.34 0.97 10.20
C HIS A 38 22.81 1.20 10.09
N TYR A 39 22.27 1.45 8.88
CA TYR A 39 20.82 1.63 8.66
C TYR A 39 19.98 0.38 8.97
N TYR A 40 20.61 -0.76 9.19
CA TYR A 40 19.98 -2.03 9.51
C TYR A 40 20.48 -2.59 10.84
N ASN A 41 19.56 -2.69 11.80
CA ASN A 41 19.78 -3.38 13.06
C ASN A 41 19.18 -4.79 12.99
N SER A 42 19.88 -5.82 13.48
CA SER A 42 19.41 -7.20 13.39
C SER A 42 18.10 -7.44 14.14
N GLY A 43 17.97 -6.90 15.35
CA GLY A 43 16.74 -7.05 16.15
C GLY A 43 15.53 -6.41 15.47
N ASP A 44 15.71 -5.21 14.91
CA ASP A 44 14.68 -4.49 14.19
C ASP A 44 14.29 -5.20 12.88
N THR A 45 15.29 -5.73 12.15
CA THR A 45 15.08 -6.52 10.92
C THR A 45 14.28 -7.80 11.19
N TRP A 46 14.57 -8.53 12.28
CA TRP A 46 13.79 -9.71 12.66
C TRP A 46 12.35 -9.36 13.04
N CYS A 47 12.15 -8.26 13.78
CA CYS A 47 10.82 -7.78 14.12
C CYS A 47 10.02 -7.42 12.85
N THR A 48 10.64 -6.68 11.91
CA THR A 48 10.05 -6.33 10.63
C THR A 48 9.70 -7.57 9.81
N SER A 49 10.58 -8.58 9.78
CA SER A 49 10.35 -9.85 9.07
C SER A 49 9.17 -10.61 9.66
N GLY A 50 9.05 -10.67 10.99
CA GLY A 50 7.91 -11.31 11.67
C GLY A 50 6.59 -10.61 11.36
N LEU A 51 6.57 -9.27 11.39
CA LEU A 51 5.39 -8.49 11.01
C LEU A 51 5.01 -8.71 9.54
N LEU A 52 5.99 -8.74 8.63
CA LEU A 52 5.77 -9.00 7.21
C LEU A 52 5.18 -10.40 6.97
N ILE A 53 5.76 -11.45 7.57
CA ILE A 53 5.27 -12.83 7.45
C ILE A 53 3.82 -12.92 7.94
N GLY A 54 3.52 -12.41 9.13
CA GLY A 54 2.16 -12.40 9.66
C GLY A 54 1.19 -11.60 8.77
N ASN A 55 1.63 -10.47 8.20
CA ASN A 55 0.81 -9.68 7.27
C ASN A 55 0.54 -10.42 5.96
N ILE A 56 1.49 -11.21 5.47
CA ILE A 56 1.31 -12.07 4.29
C ILE A 56 0.28 -13.16 4.61
N LEU A 57 0.44 -13.88 5.72
CA LEU A 57 -0.47 -14.97 6.12
C LEU A 57 -1.90 -14.45 6.34
N MET A 58 -2.06 -13.36 7.09
CA MET A 58 -3.36 -12.70 7.26
C MET A 58 -3.89 -12.13 5.94
N GLY A 59 -2.99 -11.70 5.06
CA GLY A 59 -3.34 -11.23 3.73
C GLY A 59 -4.05 -12.28 2.87
N PHE A 60 -3.60 -13.53 2.91
CA PHE A 60 -4.28 -14.64 2.20
C PHE A 60 -5.71 -14.85 2.72
N ALA A 61 -5.92 -14.77 4.04
CA ALA A 61 -7.23 -14.97 4.65
C ALA A 61 -8.20 -13.78 4.41
N ILE A 62 -7.69 -12.54 4.42
CA ILE A 62 -8.52 -11.34 4.51
C ILE A 62 -8.65 -10.60 3.17
N LYS A 63 -7.60 -10.55 2.34
CA LYS A 63 -7.61 -9.71 1.13
C LYS A 63 -8.64 -10.14 0.10
N GLY A 64 -8.84 -11.46 -0.07
CA GLY A 64 -9.88 -12.00 -0.95
C GLY A 64 -11.27 -11.56 -0.51
N SER A 65 -11.55 -11.62 0.79
CA SER A 65 -12.83 -11.19 1.37
C SER A 65 -13.04 -9.69 1.19
N ILE A 66 -11.99 -8.86 1.33
CA ILE A 66 -12.08 -7.41 1.09
C ILE A 66 -12.40 -7.11 -0.37
N VAL A 67 -11.76 -7.78 -1.31
CA VAL A 67 -12.05 -7.60 -2.75
C VAL A 67 -13.47 -8.07 -3.06
N GLY A 68 -13.91 -9.21 -2.53
CA GLY A 68 -15.29 -9.68 -2.66
C GLY A 68 -16.30 -8.68 -2.09
N PHE A 69 -16.00 -8.07 -0.94
CA PHE A 69 -16.81 -7.02 -0.35
C PHE A 69 -16.87 -5.75 -1.22
N HIS A 70 -15.76 -5.35 -1.86
CA HIS A 70 -15.77 -4.25 -2.83
C HIS A 70 -16.66 -4.56 -4.03
N PHE A 71 -16.65 -5.80 -4.57
CA PHE A 71 -17.58 -6.20 -5.63
C PHE A 71 -19.04 -6.16 -5.18
N PHE A 72 -19.32 -6.56 -3.95
CA PHE A 72 -20.66 -6.43 -3.38
C PHE A 72 -21.10 -4.96 -3.30
N LEU A 73 -20.25 -4.07 -2.76
CA LEU A 73 -20.56 -2.65 -2.66
C LEU A 73 -20.70 -1.97 -4.04
N TYR A 74 -19.93 -2.42 -5.02
CA TYR A 74 -20.00 -1.89 -6.38
C TYR A 74 -21.38 -2.07 -7.04
N GLN A 75 -22.17 -3.04 -6.59
CA GLN A 75 -23.55 -3.21 -7.06
C GLN A 75 -24.46 -2.03 -6.67
N PHE A 76 -24.11 -1.31 -5.61
CA PHE A 76 -24.81 -0.14 -5.07
C PHE A 76 -24.16 1.18 -5.49
N ARG A 77 -23.36 1.18 -6.55
CA ARG A 77 -22.65 2.39 -7.01
C ARG A 77 -23.63 3.49 -7.40
N ILE A 78 -23.27 4.72 -7.00
CA ILE A 78 -24.08 5.92 -7.25
C ILE A 78 -23.97 6.32 -8.74
N VAL A 79 -22.78 6.14 -9.33
CA VAL A 79 -22.48 6.52 -10.72
C VAL A 79 -21.77 5.35 -11.41
N ASP A 80 -22.08 5.10 -12.67
CA ASP A 80 -21.35 4.13 -13.48
C ASP A 80 -20.18 4.80 -14.21
N LEU A 81 -19.10 5.06 -13.47
CA LEU A 81 -17.93 5.77 -13.99
C LEU A 81 -17.26 5.03 -15.16
N VAL A 82 -17.36 3.70 -15.20
CA VAL A 82 -16.78 2.87 -16.26
C VAL A 82 -17.43 3.13 -17.62
N THR A 83 -18.71 3.50 -17.64
CA THR A 83 -19.42 3.84 -18.88
C THR A 83 -19.26 5.29 -19.31
N ILE A 84 -19.00 6.20 -18.35
CA ILE A 84 -18.96 7.65 -18.59
C ILE A 84 -17.56 8.12 -18.94
N LEU A 85 -16.52 7.56 -18.30
CA LEU A 85 -15.14 8.03 -18.44
C LEU A 85 -14.31 7.13 -19.35
N PRO A 86 -13.37 7.71 -20.11
CA PRO A 86 -12.37 6.92 -20.82
C PRO A 86 -11.40 6.26 -19.83
N ASN A 87 -10.83 5.13 -20.22
CA ASN A 87 -10.02 4.29 -19.34
C ASN A 87 -8.84 5.04 -18.67
N TRP A 88 -8.14 5.92 -19.40
CA TRP A 88 -7.05 6.71 -18.84
C TRP A 88 -7.52 7.65 -17.71
N ALA A 89 -8.69 8.28 -17.87
CA ALA A 89 -9.27 9.16 -16.85
C ALA A 89 -9.72 8.37 -15.60
N LEU A 90 -10.27 7.18 -15.79
CA LEU A 90 -10.59 6.25 -14.70
C LEU A 90 -9.36 5.89 -13.88
N TRP A 91 -8.22 5.60 -14.52
CA TRP A 91 -6.98 5.28 -13.81
C TRP A 91 -6.48 6.49 -13.01
N ILE A 92 -6.44 7.69 -13.61
CA ILE A 92 -6.04 8.90 -12.90
C ILE A 92 -6.95 9.15 -11.69
N LEU A 93 -8.28 9.10 -11.90
CA LEU A 93 -9.25 9.30 -10.83
C LEU A 93 -9.08 8.25 -9.73
N THR A 94 -8.86 6.98 -10.09
CA THR A 94 -8.64 5.89 -9.13
C THR A 94 -7.40 6.14 -8.27
N PHE A 95 -6.27 6.55 -8.86
CA PHE A 95 -5.06 6.88 -8.11
C PHE A 95 -5.27 8.07 -7.17
N VAL A 96 -5.86 9.15 -7.68
CA VAL A 96 -6.13 10.36 -6.87
C VAL A 96 -7.04 10.04 -5.68
N LEU A 97 -8.10 9.27 -5.90
CA LEU A 97 -9.04 8.93 -4.82
C LEU A 97 -8.44 7.91 -3.83
N ILE A 98 -7.63 6.96 -4.29
CA ILE A 98 -6.89 6.06 -3.40
C ILE A 98 -5.93 6.84 -2.50
N ASP A 99 -5.18 7.78 -3.06
CA ASP A 99 -4.25 8.61 -2.30
C ASP A 99 -4.99 9.51 -1.30
N LEU A 100 -6.10 10.12 -1.71
CA LEU A 100 -6.93 10.93 -0.83
C LEU A 100 -7.48 10.10 0.34
N VAL A 101 -8.06 8.93 0.07
CA VAL A 101 -8.59 8.04 1.11
C VAL A 101 -7.47 7.54 2.02
N PHE A 102 -6.32 7.20 1.46
CA PHE A 102 -5.15 6.80 2.24
C PHE A 102 -4.65 7.95 3.12
N TYR A 103 -4.57 9.17 2.61
CA TYR A 103 -4.21 10.35 3.39
C TYR A 103 -5.15 10.55 4.59
N ILE A 104 -6.47 10.47 4.35
CA ILE A 104 -7.46 10.62 5.42
C ILE A 104 -7.27 9.51 6.48
N TYR A 105 -7.17 8.25 6.04
CA TYR A 105 -6.92 7.11 6.94
C TYR A 105 -5.63 7.31 7.74
N HIS A 106 -4.52 7.63 7.09
CA HIS A 106 -3.21 7.80 7.71
C HIS A 106 -3.22 8.96 8.73
N ARG A 107 -3.77 10.10 8.33
CA ARG A 107 -3.93 11.26 9.23
C ARG A 107 -4.77 10.92 10.47
N LEU A 108 -5.87 10.20 10.31
CA LEU A 108 -6.69 9.75 11.43
C LEU A 108 -5.98 8.68 12.26
N SER A 109 -5.15 7.84 11.66
CA SER A 109 -4.33 6.87 12.39
C SER A 109 -3.34 7.52 13.35
N HIS A 110 -2.91 8.75 13.09
CA HIS A 110 -2.09 9.54 14.02
C HIS A 110 -2.91 10.34 15.07
N ARG A 111 -4.23 10.39 14.97
CA ARG A 111 -5.09 11.21 15.86
C ARG A 111 -6.09 10.42 16.67
N VAL A 112 -6.53 9.27 16.16
CA VAL A 112 -7.54 8.42 16.82
C VAL A 112 -6.83 7.26 17.50
N ARG A 113 -6.96 7.14 18.81
CA ARG A 113 -6.24 6.15 19.65
C ARG A 113 -6.37 4.71 19.14
N PHE A 114 -7.57 4.31 18.73
CA PHE A 114 -7.81 2.97 18.22
C PHE A 114 -7.02 2.70 16.93
N LEU A 115 -7.03 3.65 15.99
CA LEU A 115 -6.27 3.54 14.75
C LEU A 115 -4.77 3.64 15.00
N TRP A 116 -4.35 4.48 15.95
CA TRP A 116 -2.95 4.58 16.37
C TRP A 116 -2.44 3.26 16.96
N ALA A 117 -3.23 2.57 17.78
CA ALA A 117 -2.84 1.27 18.35
C ALA A 117 -2.48 0.22 17.27
N ILE A 118 -3.12 0.31 16.09
CA ILE A 118 -2.80 -0.53 14.93
C ILE A 118 -1.59 0.05 14.18
N HIS A 119 -1.54 1.36 14.01
CA HIS A 119 -0.55 2.05 13.17
C HIS A 119 0.82 2.21 13.85
N MET A 120 0.86 2.25 15.18
CA MET A 120 2.11 2.41 15.92
C MET A 120 3.15 1.30 15.66
N SER A 121 2.72 0.11 15.24
CA SER A 121 3.64 -0.95 14.82
C SER A 121 4.51 -0.53 13.62
N HIS A 122 3.97 0.30 12.72
CA HIS A 122 4.70 0.89 11.60
C HIS A 122 5.75 1.91 12.08
N HIS A 123 5.44 2.67 13.12
CA HIS A 123 6.31 3.69 13.71
C HIS A 123 7.20 3.17 14.87
N SER A 124 7.25 1.86 15.10
CA SER A 124 8.00 1.28 16.22
C SER A 124 9.47 0.95 15.89
N SER A 125 9.93 1.25 14.68
CA SER A 125 11.36 1.19 14.33
C SER A 125 12.05 2.49 14.68
N GLU A 126 13.29 2.41 15.17
CA GLU A 126 14.18 3.55 15.33
C GLU A 126 14.93 3.86 14.02
N GLU A 127 14.94 2.90 13.10
CA GLU A 127 15.60 3.01 11.81
C GLU A 127 14.62 3.42 10.70
N MET A 128 15.14 4.11 9.69
CA MET A 128 14.40 4.47 8.48
C MET A 128 15.09 3.83 7.27
N ASN A 129 14.59 2.70 6.82
CA ASN A 129 15.11 1.99 5.67
C ASN A 129 13.96 1.36 4.86
N PHE A 130 14.25 0.90 3.62
CA PHE A 130 13.21 0.32 2.77
C PHE A 130 12.48 -0.86 3.40
N ALA A 131 13.14 -1.67 4.23
CA ALA A 131 12.51 -2.82 4.86
C ALA A 131 11.45 -2.40 5.89
N VAL A 132 11.62 -1.28 6.59
CA VAL A 132 10.68 -0.76 7.59
C VAL A 132 9.32 -0.44 6.98
N SER A 133 9.24 -0.11 5.69
CA SER A 133 7.97 0.09 4.98
C SER A 133 7.02 -1.11 5.06
N PHE A 134 7.57 -2.34 5.24
CA PHE A 134 6.81 -3.58 5.40
C PHE A 134 6.38 -3.86 6.85
N ARG A 135 6.76 -3.01 7.79
CA ARG A 135 6.39 -3.11 9.20
C ARG A 135 4.94 -2.69 9.39
N GLN A 136 4.03 -3.58 9.07
CA GLN A 136 2.58 -3.32 9.11
C GLN A 136 1.90 -4.26 10.09
N ALA A 137 0.94 -3.74 10.87
CA ALA A 137 0.11 -4.57 11.75
C ALA A 137 -0.64 -5.65 10.96
N TRP A 138 -0.76 -6.84 11.52
CA TRP A 138 -1.43 -7.97 10.86
C TRP A 138 -2.90 -7.67 10.51
N PHE A 139 -3.60 -6.95 11.39
CA PHE A 139 -4.98 -6.51 11.19
C PHE A 139 -5.12 -5.14 10.49
N GLY A 140 -3.99 -4.56 10.05
CA GLY A 140 -3.98 -3.30 9.32
C GLY A 140 -4.93 -3.25 8.11
N PRO A 141 -5.05 -4.31 7.28
CA PRO A 141 -6.01 -4.32 6.18
C PRO A 141 -7.46 -4.12 6.61
N ILE A 142 -7.88 -4.70 7.75
CA ILE A 142 -9.26 -4.57 8.25
C ILE A 142 -9.57 -3.12 8.65
N SER A 143 -8.64 -2.45 9.32
CA SER A 143 -8.84 -1.07 9.76
C SER A 143 -9.02 -0.06 8.61
N LYS A 144 -8.57 -0.43 7.41
CA LYS A 144 -8.71 0.39 6.19
C LYS A 144 -10.07 0.23 5.52
N VAL A 145 -10.77 -0.89 5.74
CA VAL A 145 -12.04 -1.20 5.06
C VAL A 145 -13.06 -0.06 5.15
N PRO A 146 -13.36 0.53 6.33
CA PRO A 146 -14.36 1.60 6.44
C PRO A 146 -14.04 2.84 5.59
N PHE A 147 -12.78 3.08 5.28
CA PHE A 147 -12.36 4.20 4.46
C PHE A 147 -12.41 3.87 2.97
N PHE A 148 -11.91 2.70 2.59
CA PHE A 148 -11.80 2.31 1.19
C PHE A 148 -13.13 1.83 0.58
N MET A 149 -14.13 1.46 1.40
CA MET A 149 -15.47 1.06 0.93
C MET A 149 -16.19 2.17 0.15
N VAL A 150 -15.84 3.43 0.35
CA VAL A 150 -16.44 4.54 -0.40
C VAL A 150 -16.11 4.49 -1.89
N LEU A 151 -14.96 3.94 -2.26
CA LEU A 151 -14.47 3.92 -3.64
C LEU A 151 -15.38 3.13 -4.60
N PRO A 152 -15.75 1.86 -4.31
CA PRO A 152 -16.68 1.13 -5.16
C PRO A 152 -18.10 1.73 -5.16
N ILE A 153 -18.54 2.34 -4.04
CA ILE A 153 -19.84 3.03 -3.97
C ILE A 153 -19.84 4.26 -4.89
N LEU A 154 -18.74 4.98 -5.00
CA LEU A 154 -18.56 6.08 -5.96
C LEU A 154 -18.51 5.62 -7.42
N GLY A 155 -18.41 4.31 -7.68
CA GLY A 155 -18.43 3.73 -9.02
C GLY A 155 -17.06 3.40 -9.60
N LEU A 156 -16.01 3.36 -8.78
CA LEU A 156 -14.71 2.86 -9.21
C LEU A 156 -14.72 1.32 -9.26
N ASP A 157 -14.16 0.77 -10.32
CA ASP A 157 -14.07 -0.68 -10.50
C ASP A 157 -13.21 -1.33 -9.42
N PRO A 158 -13.69 -2.40 -8.73
CA PRO A 158 -12.96 -3.07 -7.66
C PRO A 158 -11.58 -3.62 -8.05
N LEU A 159 -11.42 -4.08 -9.31
CA LEU A 159 -10.11 -4.55 -9.78
C LEU A 159 -9.14 -3.40 -9.99
N MET A 160 -9.61 -2.27 -10.51
CA MET A 160 -8.79 -1.06 -10.62
C MET A 160 -8.35 -0.56 -9.24
N ILE A 161 -9.26 -0.55 -8.25
CA ILE A 161 -8.93 -0.21 -6.86
C ILE A 161 -7.85 -1.15 -6.32
N ALA A 162 -7.98 -2.45 -6.55
CA ALA A 162 -7.02 -3.45 -6.07
C ALA A 162 -5.64 -3.27 -6.72
N VAL A 163 -5.57 -3.12 -8.05
CA VAL A 163 -4.31 -2.92 -8.80
C VAL A 163 -3.64 -1.60 -8.41
N ALA A 164 -4.38 -0.49 -8.46
CA ALA A 164 -3.86 0.83 -8.10
C ALA A 164 -3.41 0.87 -6.63
N GLY A 165 -4.14 0.21 -5.72
CA GLY A 165 -3.75 0.10 -4.32
C GLY A 165 -2.47 -0.72 -4.09
N VAL A 166 -2.14 -1.68 -4.95
CA VAL A 166 -0.84 -2.36 -4.92
C VAL A 166 0.26 -1.42 -5.42
N ILE A 167 0.05 -0.73 -6.54
CA ILE A 167 1.01 0.21 -7.11
C ILE A 167 1.31 1.34 -6.12
N SER A 168 0.29 1.95 -5.50
CA SER A 168 0.47 3.02 -4.50
C SER A 168 1.27 2.54 -3.29
N ARG A 169 1.08 1.29 -2.83
CA ARG A 169 1.87 0.72 -1.74
C ARG A 169 3.34 0.51 -2.12
N LEU A 170 3.60 0.01 -3.33
CA LEU A 170 4.96 -0.17 -3.84
C LEU A 170 5.67 1.19 -3.98
N TRP A 171 4.97 2.20 -4.47
CA TRP A 171 5.47 3.58 -4.54
C TRP A 171 5.80 4.14 -3.15
N GLY A 172 4.94 3.88 -2.15
CA GLY A 172 5.14 4.30 -0.76
C GLY A 172 6.41 3.76 -0.10
N VAL A 173 6.99 2.65 -0.59
CA VAL A 173 8.29 2.14 -0.12
C VAL A 173 9.40 3.18 -0.34
N GLY A 174 9.37 3.90 -1.46
CA GLY A 174 10.36 4.92 -1.81
C GLY A 174 10.51 6.05 -0.79
N GLY A 175 9.48 6.30 0.02
CA GLY A 175 9.53 7.29 1.12
C GLY A 175 10.24 6.82 2.39
N HIS A 176 10.67 5.55 2.47
CA HIS A 176 11.25 4.95 3.67
C HIS A 176 12.75 4.66 3.48
N THR A 177 13.56 5.71 3.34
CA THR A 177 15.03 5.54 3.24
C THR A 177 15.78 6.77 3.72
N HIS A 178 16.95 6.55 4.31
CA HIS A 178 17.92 7.61 4.62
C HIS A 178 18.82 7.98 3.43
N ILE A 179 18.84 7.17 2.36
CA ILE A 179 19.69 7.44 1.19
C ILE A 179 19.24 8.70 0.46
N ILE A 180 17.93 8.89 0.36
CA ILE A 180 17.34 10.08 -0.28
C ILE A 180 17.32 11.20 0.75
N GLY A 181 18.21 12.15 0.60
CA GLY A 181 18.28 13.35 1.43
C GLY A 181 17.25 14.41 1.02
N ARG A 182 17.54 15.67 1.28
CA ARG A 182 16.67 16.79 0.89
C ARG A 182 16.55 16.88 -0.64
N LEU A 183 15.33 16.84 -1.16
CA LEU A 183 15.03 16.93 -2.60
C LEU A 183 14.96 18.37 -3.13
N GLY A 184 15.37 19.38 -2.36
CA GLY A 184 15.37 20.78 -2.73
C GLY A 184 14.85 21.71 -1.63
N ALA A 185 14.40 22.88 -2.03
CA ALA A 185 13.91 23.94 -1.13
C ALA A 185 12.40 23.84 -0.82
N LEU A 186 11.74 22.72 -1.11
CA LEU A 186 10.33 22.46 -0.80
C LEU A 186 10.16 21.96 0.61
#